data_b350d6840b4d155d227f15aae90f9557
#
_entry.id   b350d6840b4d155d227f15aae90f9557
#
_cell.length_a   1.000
_cell.length_b   1.000
_cell.length_c   1.000
_cell.angle_alpha   90.00
_cell.angle_beta   90.00
_cell.angle_gamma   90.00
#
_symmetry.space_group_name_H-M   'P 1'
#
loop_
_entity.id
_entity.type
_entity.pdbx_description
1 polymer ?
#
loop_
_entity_poly.entity_id
_entity_poly.type
_entity_poly.pdbx_seq_one_letter_code
_entity_poly.pdbx_strand_id
1 'polypeptide(L)'
;MLTQFLSVSLHRHLRQTYSFDHFNGGFVELLAAQQTVEKGTDWYQGTADAVRKNLRYIMQPWIEHVLILSGDQLYRMDFRDMMRSHIDSQADATIAGIPVSRDDASALGIMQVNDGGRVKGFVEKPETEEELASVRMDPSWIDQRGINSNGRDCLASMGLYIFKKEVMVDLLKNQEHQDFGRQVFPEAINSHKVQVHLFDGYWEDIGTIKAFYDANLNLAGKTPPFDIRNRESPIFSRPRFLPPTIMGDGRIVNSLIADGCRIGHNVTIENSVIGLRTVIGDNVVIKDSIVMGADYIEDKSRLLPGQTPVGVGDNSVVSRAILDKNCRVGKGVKILNSKNVETQGEDDDLQIRDGISIVIKNGELRDGFEC
;
A
#
# COMPACT_ATOMS: atom_id res chain seq x y z
N MET A 1 -8.52 -2.01 -13.53
CA MET A 1 -8.27 -1.36 -12.22
C MET A 1 -9.27 -0.25 -12.01
N LEU A 2 -9.95 -0.22 -10.87
CA LEU A 2 -10.93 0.80 -10.51
C LEU A 2 -10.22 1.94 -9.78
N THR A 3 -10.46 3.20 -10.21
CA THR A 3 -9.77 4.38 -9.66
C THR A 3 -10.77 5.52 -9.45
N GLN A 4 -10.49 6.40 -8.49
CA GLN A 4 -11.37 7.52 -8.16
C GLN A 4 -10.60 8.83 -7.96
N PHE A 5 -9.99 9.04 -6.79
CA PHE A 5 -9.29 10.28 -6.45
C PHE A 5 -7.81 10.24 -6.82
N LEU A 6 -7.21 11.41 -7.08
CA LEU A 6 -5.78 11.63 -7.27
C LEU A 6 -5.06 10.57 -8.12
N SER A 7 -5.76 10.00 -9.10
CA SER A 7 -5.36 8.79 -9.83
C SER A 7 -4.32 9.02 -10.94
N VAL A 8 -3.95 10.27 -11.26
CA VAL A 8 -3.06 10.60 -12.39
C VAL A 8 -1.69 9.92 -12.28
N SER A 9 -1.07 9.92 -11.10
CA SER A 9 0.23 9.29 -10.87
C SER A 9 0.13 7.77 -11.00
N LEU A 10 -0.95 7.17 -10.49
CA LEU A 10 -1.24 5.74 -10.61
C LEU A 10 -1.47 5.33 -12.07
N HIS A 11 -2.29 6.08 -12.82
CA HIS A 11 -2.52 5.83 -14.25
C HIS A 11 -1.21 5.88 -15.05
N ARG A 12 -0.36 6.87 -14.78
CA ARG A 12 0.95 7.00 -15.41
C ARG A 12 1.85 5.81 -15.08
N HIS A 13 1.89 5.39 -13.81
CA HIS A 13 2.66 4.23 -13.37
C HIS A 13 2.21 2.97 -14.11
N LEU A 14 0.93 2.66 -14.11
CA LEU A 14 0.37 1.46 -14.75
C LEU A 14 0.67 1.40 -16.25
N ARG A 15 0.39 2.48 -16.96
CA ARG A 15 0.65 2.56 -18.42
C ARG A 15 2.12 2.42 -18.80
N GLN A 16 3.03 2.78 -17.91
CA GLN A 16 4.47 2.75 -18.18
C GLN A 16 5.17 1.52 -17.61
N THR A 17 4.53 0.80 -16.71
CA THR A 17 5.09 -0.40 -16.07
C THR A 17 4.57 -1.67 -16.71
N TYR A 18 3.27 -1.73 -17.00
CA TYR A 18 2.63 -2.93 -17.53
C TYR A 18 2.30 -2.74 -19.02
N SER A 19 3.14 -3.31 -19.86
CA SER A 19 2.95 -3.33 -21.31
C SER A 19 2.67 -4.76 -21.75
N PHE A 20 1.56 -4.95 -22.45
CA PHE A 20 1.19 -6.24 -23.05
C PHE A 20 1.38 -6.14 -24.55
N ASP A 21 1.95 -7.16 -25.16
CA ASP A 21 2.02 -7.26 -26.61
C ASP A 21 0.65 -7.69 -27.18
N HIS A 22 0.45 -7.43 -28.47
CA HIS A 22 -0.81 -7.71 -29.15
C HIS A 22 -1.11 -9.20 -29.31
N PHE A 23 -0.16 -10.09 -29.05
CA PHE A 23 -0.30 -11.53 -29.29
C PHE A 23 -0.67 -12.31 -28.03
N ASN A 24 -0.34 -11.79 -26.84
CA ASN A 24 -0.53 -12.50 -25.57
C ASN A 24 -1.92 -12.31 -24.94
N GLY A 25 -2.78 -11.48 -25.53
CA GLY A 25 -4.17 -11.28 -25.07
C GLY A 25 -4.34 -10.65 -23.68
N GLY A 26 -3.24 -10.33 -23.00
CA GLY A 26 -3.28 -9.65 -21.70
C GLY A 26 -3.49 -8.13 -21.86
N PHE A 27 -4.19 -7.52 -20.90
CA PHE A 27 -4.43 -6.08 -20.91
C PHE A 27 -4.61 -5.53 -19.50
N VAL A 28 -4.46 -4.22 -19.35
CA VAL A 28 -4.85 -3.46 -18.15
C VAL A 28 -5.77 -2.33 -18.58
N GLU A 29 -7.00 -2.35 -18.07
CA GLU A 29 -7.95 -1.25 -18.23
C GLU A 29 -8.00 -0.40 -16.97
N LEU A 30 -8.03 0.91 -17.17
CA LEU A 30 -8.19 1.91 -16.13
C LEU A 30 -9.64 2.42 -16.17
N LEU A 31 -10.41 2.05 -15.16
CA LEU A 31 -11.81 2.41 -15.05
C LEU A 31 -11.95 3.44 -13.92
N ALA A 32 -12.04 4.71 -14.32
CA ALA A 32 -12.32 5.80 -13.40
C ALA A 32 -13.81 5.86 -13.08
N ALA A 33 -14.16 6.37 -11.89
CA ALA A 33 -15.53 6.69 -11.56
C ALA A 33 -16.11 7.65 -12.59
N GLN A 34 -17.26 7.32 -13.14
CA GLN A 34 -17.92 8.11 -14.20
C GLN A 34 -19.19 8.75 -13.66
N GLN A 35 -19.40 10.01 -13.97
CA GLN A 35 -20.70 10.65 -13.74
C GLN A 35 -21.66 10.25 -14.86
N THR A 36 -22.86 9.85 -14.50
CA THR A 36 -23.94 9.61 -15.45
C THR A 36 -24.92 10.77 -15.43
N VAL A 37 -25.53 11.07 -16.58
CA VAL A 37 -26.45 12.22 -16.73
C VAL A 37 -27.69 12.08 -15.83
N GLU A 38 -28.04 10.85 -15.43
CA GLU A 38 -29.28 10.55 -14.72
C GLU A 38 -29.17 10.61 -13.18
N LYS A 39 -27.98 10.56 -12.59
CA LYS A 39 -27.79 10.45 -11.15
C LYS A 39 -26.59 11.26 -10.66
N GLY A 40 -26.66 12.55 -10.59
CA GLY A 40 -25.73 13.41 -9.83
C GLY A 40 -24.25 12.95 -9.73
N THR A 41 -23.54 13.37 -8.70
CA THR A 41 -22.12 13.02 -8.43
C THR A 41 -21.98 11.58 -7.97
N ASP A 42 -21.78 10.64 -8.90
CA ASP A 42 -21.69 9.21 -8.61
C ASP A 42 -20.25 8.72 -8.33
N TRP A 43 -19.63 9.25 -7.27
CA TRP A 43 -18.44 8.64 -6.73
C TRP A 43 -18.75 7.21 -6.20
N TYR A 44 -17.76 6.31 -6.20
CA TYR A 44 -17.91 5.01 -5.57
C TYR A 44 -18.13 5.20 -4.06
N GLN A 45 -19.19 4.60 -3.53
CA GLN A 45 -19.55 4.71 -2.12
C GLN A 45 -18.86 3.65 -1.25
N GLY A 46 -18.12 2.74 -1.87
CA GLY A 46 -17.37 1.68 -1.22
C GLY A 46 -16.83 0.68 -2.22
N THR A 47 -16.17 -0.34 -1.73
CA THR A 47 -15.46 -1.34 -2.54
C THR A 47 -16.41 -2.19 -3.40
N ALA A 48 -17.55 -2.60 -2.84
CA ALA A 48 -18.57 -3.37 -3.56
C ALA A 48 -19.32 -2.50 -4.58
N ASP A 49 -19.62 -1.24 -4.25
CA ASP A 49 -20.24 -0.30 -5.18
C ASP A 49 -19.34 -0.02 -6.40
N ALA A 50 -18.03 0.09 -6.18
CA ALA A 50 -17.07 0.25 -7.25
C ALA A 50 -17.12 -0.91 -8.26
N VAL A 51 -17.18 -2.14 -7.77
CA VAL A 51 -17.29 -3.33 -8.63
C VAL A 51 -18.64 -3.38 -9.32
N ARG A 52 -19.74 -3.14 -8.60
CA ARG A 52 -21.10 -3.13 -9.14
C ARG A 52 -21.26 -2.18 -10.32
N LYS A 53 -20.77 -0.94 -10.21
CA LYS A 53 -20.82 0.06 -11.29
C LYS A 53 -20.02 -0.35 -12.51
N ASN A 54 -19.13 -1.32 -12.38
CA ASN A 54 -18.26 -1.81 -13.45
C ASN A 54 -18.56 -3.26 -13.88
N LEU A 55 -19.66 -3.86 -13.44
CA LEU A 55 -20.03 -5.25 -13.77
C LEU A 55 -20.03 -5.55 -15.28
N ARG A 56 -20.39 -4.58 -16.14
CA ARG A 56 -20.38 -4.73 -17.60
C ARG A 56 -19.05 -5.24 -18.17
N TYR A 57 -17.92 -4.92 -17.52
CA TYR A 57 -16.59 -5.38 -17.95
C TYR A 57 -16.30 -6.81 -17.52
N ILE A 58 -17.02 -7.30 -16.51
CA ILE A 58 -16.85 -8.64 -15.92
C ILE A 58 -17.86 -9.62 -16.50
N MET A 59 -18.99 -9.14 -17.02
CA MET A 59 -20.08 -9.94 -17.59
C MET A 59 -19.75 -10.55 -18.96
N GLN A 60 -18.48 -10.91 -19.19
CA GLN A 60 -18.06 -11.57 -20.44
C GLN A 60 -18.25 -13.08 -20.33
N PRO A 61 -18.64 -13.78 -21.44
CA PRO A 61 -18.94 -15.22 -21.40
C PRO A 61 -17.77 -16.10 -20.97
N TRP A 62 -16.54 -15.67 -21.24
CA TRP A 62 -15.32 -16.44 -20.94
C TRP A 62 -14.77 -16.22 -19.53
N ILE A 63 -15.34 -15.31 -18.76
CA ILE A 63 -14.96 -15.08 -17.36
C ILE A 63 -15.79 -16.01 -16.47
N GLU A 64 -15.13 -16.88 -15.72
CA GLU A 64 -15.74 -17.80 -14.77
C GLU A 64 -15.52 -17.33 -13.33
N HIS A 65 -14.32 -16.79 -13.05
CA HIS A 65 -13.92 -16.36 -11.72
C HIS A 65 -13.43 -14.91 -11.74
N VAL A 66 -13.65 -14.20 -10.66
CA VAL A 66 -13.21 -12.81 -10.48
C VAL A 66 -12.37 -12.72 -9.22
N LEU A 67 -11.13 -12.25 -9.41
CA LEU A 67 -10.22 -11.94 -8.31
C LEU A 67 -10.32 -10.44 -8.01
N ILE A 68 -10.63 -10.12 -6.77
CA ILE A 68 -10.71 -8.74 -6.25
C ILE A 68 -9.52 -8.52 -5.33
N LEU A 69 -8.77 -7.45 -5.56
CA LEU A 69 -7.60 -7.07 -4.79
C LEU A 69 -7.78 -5.65 -4.27
N SER A 70 -7.63 -5.45 -2.96
CA SER A 70 -7.55 -4.12 -2.37
C SER A 70 -6.28 -3.39 -2.83
N GLY A 71 -6.36 -2.09 -3.03
CA GLY A 71 -5.29 -1.28 -3.63
C GLY A 71 -4.33 -0.64 -2.63
N ASP A 72 -4.60 -0.75 -1.34
CA ASP A 72 -3.91 -0.11 -0.23
C ASP A 72 -3.14 -1.11 0.66
N GLN A 73 -2.77 -2.24 0.11
CA GLN A 73 -2.11 -3.32 0.84
C GLN A 73 -0.80 -3.74 0.18
N LEU A 74 0.17 -4.09 0.99
CA LEU A 74 1.47 -4.58 0.59
C LEU A 74 1.61 -6.05 0.98
N TYR A 75 1.81 -6.94 0.00
CA TYR A 75 1.93 -8.38 0.24
C TYR A 75 2.71 -9.09 -0.87
N ARG A 76 3.13 -10.32 -0.57
CA ARG A 76 3.78 -11.23 -1.52
C ARG A 76 3.02 -12.55 -1.53
N MET A 77 2.11 -12.73 -2.47
CA MET A 77 1.27 -13.92 -2.59
C MET A 77 1.26 -14.47 -4.03
N ASP A 78 1.25 -15.79 -4.17
CA ASP A 78 0.95 -16.46 -5.43
C ASP A 78 -0.56 -16.75 -5.53
N PHE A 79 -1.26 -15.98 -6.34
CA PHE A 79 -2.71 -16.14 -6.52
C PHE A 79 -3.12 -17.48 -7.14
N ARG A 80 -2.19 -18.22 -7.77
CA ARG A 80 -2.47 -19.57 -8.29
C ARG A 80 -2.79 -20.53 -7.15
N ASP A 81 -2.16 -20.39 -6.00
CA ASP A 81 -2.45 -21.20 -4.82
C ASP A 81 -3.81 -20.88 -4.22
N MET A 82 -4.16 -19.58 -4.17
CA MET A 82 -5.50 -19.15 -3.75
C MET A 82 -6.58 -19.65 -4.72
N MET A 83 -6.34 -19.57 -6.03
CA MET A 83 -7.27 -20.09 -7.05
C MET A 83 -7.41 -21.61 -6.94
N ARG A 84 -6.33 -22.34 -6.72
CA ARG A 84 -6.37 -23.80 -6.50
C ARG A 84 -7.22 -24.14 -5.28
N SER A 85 -7.01 -23.45 -4.15
CA SER A 85 -7.84 -23.63 -2.95
C SER A 85 -9.31 -23.34 -3.21
N HIS A 86 -9.62 -22.32 -4.02
CA HIS A 86 -11.00 -21.98 -4.41
C HIS A 86 -11.68 -23.09 -5.22
N ILE A 87 -10.98 -23.63 -6.22
CA ILE A 87 -11.48 -24.70 -7.09
C ILE A 87 -11.61 -26.00 -6.31
N ASP A 88 -10.57 -26.43 -5.59
CA ASP A 88 -10.54 -27.71 -4.87
C ASP A 88 -11.61 -27.77 -3.77
N SER A 89 -11.84 -26.65 -3.09
CA SER A 89 -12.90 -26.54 -2.12
C SER A 89 -14.30 -26.40 -2.74
N GLN A 90 -14.42 -26.22 -4.05
CA GLN A 90 -15.69 -25.91 -4.74
C GLN A 90 -16.41 -24.72 -4.10
N ALA A 91 -15.66 -23.72 -3.66
CA ALA A 91 -16.21 -22.53 -3.03
C ALA A 91 -16.98 -21.65 -4.02
N ASP A 92 -17.96 -20.93 -3.53
CA ASP A 92 -18.66 -19.87 -4.27
C ASP A 92 -17.92 -18.55 -4.15
N ALA A 93 -17.31 -18.33 -2.97
CA ALA A 93 -16.35 -17.25 -2.73
C ALA A 93 -15.20 -17.74 -1.83
N THR A 94 -14.02 -17.16 -1.99
CA THR A 94 -12.85 -17.43 -1.16
C THR A 94 -12.26 -16.11 -0.67
N ILE A 95 -11.96 -16.04 0.61
CA ILE A 95 -11.30 -14.89 1.25
C ILE A 95 -9.89 -15.30 1.62
N ALA A 96 -8.89 -14.52 1.24
CA ALA A 96 -7.54 -14.69 1.80
C ALA A 96 -7.53 -14.25 3.26
N GLY A 97 -7.06 -15.13 4.14
CA GLY A 97 -7.01 -14.89 5.58
C GLY A 97 -5.62 -15.06 6.15
N ILE A 98 -5.25 -14.18 7.06
CA ILE A 98 -3.96 -14.18 7.76
C ILE A 98 -4.18 -14.26 9.27
N PRO A 99 -3.42 -15.10 10.00
CA PRO A 99 -3.45 -15.09 11.46
C PRO A 99 -2.92 -13.77 12.01
N VAL A 100 -3.66 -13.17 12.95
CA VAL A 100 -3.26 -11.92 13.62
C VAL A 100 -3.41 -12.02 15.14
N SER A 101 -2.73 -11.13 15.85
CA SER A 101 -2.92 -10.98 17.30
C SER A 101 -4.24 -10.29 17.61
N ARG A 102 -4.66 -10.32 18.86
CA ARG A 102 -5.85 -9.58 19.33
C ARG A 102 -5.69 -8.07 19.18
N ASP A 103 -4.50 -7.59 19.43
CA ASP A 103 -4.22 -6.15 19.39
C ASP A 103 -4.41 -5.60 17.97
N ASP A 104 -4.05 -6.41 16.96
CA ASP A 104 -4.19 -6.04 15.56
C ASP A 104 -5.62 -6.25 15.03
N ALA A 105 -6.40 -7.12 15.67
CA ALA A 105 -7.74 -7.52 15.19
C ALA A 105 -8.73 -6.36 15.13
N SER A 106 -8.64 -5.38 16.04
CA SER A 106 -9.56 -4.24 16.11
C SER A 106 -9.52 -3.32 14.88
N ALA A 107 -8.45 -3.38 14.09
CA ALA A 107 -8.32 -2.59 12.86
C ALA A 107 -8.81 -3.30 11.60
N LEU A 108 -9.12 -4.60 11.69
CA LEU A 108 -9.30 -5.51 10.55
C LEU A 108 -10.68 -6.20 10.56
N GLY A 109 -11.09 -6.75 9.43
CA GLY A 109 -12.22 -7.65 9.35
C GLY A 109 -11.82 -9.05 9.83
N ILE A 110 -12.44 -9.57 10.87
CA ILE A 110 -12.11 -10.86 11.49
C ILE A 110 -13.13 -11.94 11.12
N MET A 111 -12.61 -13.10 10.76
CA MET A 111 -13.40 -14.25 10.32
C MET A 111 -13.43 -15.36 11.37
N GLN A 112 -14.60 -15.95 11.58
CA GLN A 112 -14.76 -17.24 12.25
C GLN A 112 -14.88 -18.33 11.19
N VAL A 113 -14.13 -19.43 11.33
CA VAL A 113 -14.19 -20.56 10.42
C VAL A 113 -14.52 -21.86 11.15
N ASN A 114 -15.09 -22.83 10.44
CA ASN A 114 -15.22 -24.21 10.95
C ASN A 114 -13.96 -25.04 10.65
N ASP A 115 -13.94 -26.29 11.11
CA ASP A 115 -12.80 -27.22 10.93
C ASP A 115 -12.42 -27.39 9.45
N GLY A 116 -13.37 -27.33 8.53
CA GLY A 116 -13.14 -27.43 7.08
C GLY A 116 -12.71 -26.11 6.43
N GLY A 117 -12.52 -25.02 7.19
CA GLY A 117 -12.15 -23.70 6.68
C GLY A 117 -13.28 -22.92 6.01
N ARG A 118 -14.55 -23.36 6.19
CA ARG A 118 -15.71 -22.58 5.76
C ARG A 118 -15.95 -21.42 6.72
N VAL A 119 -16.06 -20.22 6.18
CA VAL A 119 -16.38 -19.02 6.96
C VAL A 119 -17.80 -19.10 7.50
N LYS A 120 -17.97 -18.88 8.80
CA LYS A 120 -19.23 -18.95 9.55
C LYS A 120 -19.64 -17.64 10.19
N GLY A 121 -18.68 -16.76 10.43
CA GLY A 121 -18.87 -15.43 10.97
C GLY A 121 -17.88 -14.46 10.39
N PHE A 122 -18.27 -13.20 10.35
CA PHE A 122 -17.43 -12.10 9.90
C PHE A 122 -17.80 -10.85 10.68
N VAL A 123 -16.84 -10.25 11.36
CA VAL A 123 -17.01 -8.99 12.08
C VAL A 123 -15.97 -8.00 11.59
N GLU A 124 -16.42 -6.89 11.02
CA GLU A 124 -15.56 -5.82 10.52
C GLU A 124 -15.18 -4.89 11.66
N LYS A 125 -13.89 -4.84 11.98
CA LYS A 125 -13.30 -3.97 13.00
C LYS A 125 -14.02 -4.12 14.36
N PRO A 126 -13.87 -5.28 15.03
CA PRO A 126 -14.51 -5.51 16.32
C PRO A 126 -14.09 -4.45 17.34
N GLU A 127 -15.06 -3.75 17.92
CA GLU A 127 -14.83 -2.67 18.89
C GLU A 127 -14.96 -3.17 20.34
N THR A 128 -15.63 -4.30 20.55
CA THR A 128 -15.89 -4.84 21.89
C THR A 128 -15.24 -6.21 22.08
N GLU A 129 -14.93 -6.55 23.33
CA GLU A 129 -14.44 -7.90 23.70
C GLU A 129 -15.46 -9.01 23.36
N GLU A 130 -16.77 -8.71 23.38
CA GLU A 130 -17.80 -9.67 23.02
C GLU A 130 -17.79 -9.97 21.52
N GLU A 131 -17.64 -8.94 20.68
CA GLU A 131 -17.51 -9.11 19.23
C GLU A 131 -16.24 -9.89 18.90
N LEU A 132 -15.10 -9.54 19.50
CA LEU A 132 -13.85 -10.23 19.29
C LEU A 132 -13.92 -11.69 19.75
N ALA A 133 -14.54 -11.96 20.91
CA ALA A 133 -14.74 -13.32 21.42
C ALA A 133 -15.58 -14.20 20.48
N SER A 134 -16.54 -13.59 19.76
CA SER A 134 -17.42 -14.30 18.81
C SER A 134 -16.70 -14.83 17.58
N VAL A 135 -15.57 -14.26 17.22
CA VAL A 135 -14.78 -14.58 16.00
C VAL A 135 -13.40 -15.17 16.31
N ARG A 136 -13.07 -15.34 17.58
CA ARG A 136 -11.84 -16.03 17.98
C ARG A 136 -11.87 -17.50 17.61
N MET A 137 -10.72 -18.06 17.38
CA MET A 137 -10.55 -19.45 17.01
C MET A 137 -9.47 -20.14 17.87
N ASP A 138 -9.47 -21.45 17.90
CA ASP A 138 -8.40 -22.23 18.49
C ASP A 138 -7.15 -22.13 17.58
N PRO A 139 -6.01 -21.64 18.08
CA PRO A 139 -4.77 -21.57 17.31
C PRO A 139 -4.34 -22.93 16.72
N SER A 140 -4.72 -24.04 17.33
CA SER A 140 -4.43 -25.39 16.83
C SER A 140 -5.00 -25.64 15.42
N TRP A 141 -6.08 -24.96 15.04
CA TRP A 141 -6.63 -25.02 13.68
C TRP A 141 -5.62 -24.51 12.63
N ILE A 142 -4.88 -23.44 12.97
CA ILE A 142 -3.84 -22.85 12.14
C ILE A 142 -2.64 -23.80 12.10
N ASP A 143 -2.20 -24.29 13.26
CA ASP A 143 -1.03 -25.18 13.39
C ASP A 143 -1.21 -26.48 12.59
N GLN A 144 -2.41 -27.09 12.61
CA GLN A 144 -2.75 -28.29 11.85
C GLN A 144 -2.64 -28.10 10.32
N ARG A 145 -2.62 -26.86 9.83
CA ARG A 145 -2.47 -26.50 8.41
C ARG A 145 -1.04 -26.15 8.03
N GLY A 146 -0.08 -26.43 8.91
CA GLY A 146 1.34 -26.26 8.67
C GLY A 146 1.85 -24.83 8.85
N ILE A 147 1.02 -23.96 9.43
CA ILE A 147 1.37 -22.56 9.76
C ILE A 147 1.53 -22.45 11.26
N ASN A 148 2.64 -21.88 11.72
CA ASN A 148 2.83 -21.64 13.15
C ASN A 148 1.96 -20.44 13.60
N SER A 149 0.95 -20.72 14.40
CA SER A 149 0.06 -19.69 14.93
C SER A 149 0.78 -18.66 15.81
N ASN A 150 1.85 -19.05 16.50
CA ASN A 150 2.55 -18.21 17.50
C ASN A 150 1.57 -17.59 18.53
N GLY A 151 0.50 -18.31 18.86
CA GLY A 151 -0.54 -17.83 19.78
C GLY A 151 -1.54 -16.83 19.18
N ARG A 152 -1.45 -16.54 17.90
CA ARG A 152 -2.45 -15.71 17.16
C ARG A 152 -3.75 -16.50 17.09
N ASP A 153 -4.82 -15.96 17.62
CA ASP A 153 -6.12 -16.60 17.76
C ASP A 153 -7.24 -15.89 16.98
N CYS A 154 -6.86 -14.96 16.12
CA CYS A 154 -7.78 -14.26 15.23
C CYS A 154 -7.34 -14.48 13.76
N LEU A 155 -8.32 -14.58 12.85
CA LEU A 155 -8.07 -14.73 11.42
C LEU A 155 -8.60 -13.53 10.68
N ALA A 156 -7.72 -12.64 10.25
CA ALA A 156 -8.07 -11.41 9.56
C ALA A 156 -8.29 -11.65 8.06
N SER A 157 -9.26 -10.95 7.50
CA SER A 157 -9.44 -10.81 6.06
C SER A 157 -8.37 -9.90 5.48
N MET A 158 -7.69 -10.35 4.46
CA MET A 158 -6.66 -9.57 3.76
C MET A 158 -7.25 -8.61 2.72
N GLY A 159 -8.57 -8.51 2.56
CA GLY A 159 -9.17 -7.70 1.49
C GLY A 159 -8.94 -8.27 0.08
N LEU A 160 -8.61 -9.56 -0.02
CA LEU A 160 -8.36 -10.27 -1.27
C LEU A 160 -9.39 -11.37 -1.42
N TYR A 161 -10.14 -11.39 -2.54
CA TYR A 161 -11.29 -12.25 -2.73
C TYR A 161 -11.30 -12.91 -4.09
N ILE A 162 -11.71 -14.18 -4.14
CA ILE A 162 -12.08 -14.84 -5.40
C ILE A 162 -13.58 -15.18 -5.32
N PHE A 163 -14.30 -14.87 -6.38
CA PHE A 163 -15.71 -15.24 -6.53
C PHE A 163 -15.92 -16.03 -7.83
N LYS A 164 -16.85 -16.98 -7.80
CA LYS A 164 -17.53 -17.35 -9.04
C LYS A 164 -18.25 -16.13 -9.57
N LYS A 165 -18.14 -15.84 -10.86
CA LYS A 165 -18.72 -14.63 -11.45
C LYS A 165 -20.21 -14.49 -11.16
N GLU A 166 -20.98 -15.56 -11.32
CA GLU A 166 -22.44 -15.57 -11.15
C GLU A 166 -22.83 -15.24 -9.71
N VAL A 167 -22.09 -15.78 -8.73
CA VAL A 167 -22.32 -15.52 -7.29
C VAL A 167 -22.03 -14.04 -6.96
N MET A 168 -20.92 -13.52 -7.46
CA MET A 168 -20.58 -12.10 -7.26
C MET A 168 -21.65 -11.18 -7.85
N VAL A 169 -22.09 -11.46 -9.07
CA VAL A 169 -23.15 -10.68 -9.73
C VAL A 169 -24.45 -10.74 -8.93
N ASP A 170 -24.81 -11.89 -8.40
CA ASP A 170 -26.01 -12.07 -7.59
C ASP A 170 -25.97 -11.27 -6.29
N LEU A 171 -24.88 -11.38 -5.54
CA LEU A 171 -24.66 -10.63 -4.31
C LEU A 171 -24.66 -9.11 -4.53
N LEU A 172 -24.14 -8.64 -5.67
CA LEU A 172 -24.07 -7.22 -6.01
C LEU A 172 -25.35 -6.65 -6.63
N LYS A 173 -26.42 -7.44 -6.84
CA LYS A 173 -27.75 -6.93 -7.20
C LYS A 173 -28.35 -6.07 -6.10
N ASN A 174 -28.04 -6.38 -4.84
CA ASN A 174 -28.48 -5.56 -3.72
C ASN A 174 -27.70 -4.23 -3.73
N GLN A 175 -28.42 -3.14 -4.01
CA GLN A 175 -27.83 -1.80 -4.14
C GLN A 175 -27.40 -1.19 -2.81
N GLU A 176 -27.83 -1.75 -1.68
CA GLU A 176 -27.42 -1.33 -0.35
C GLU A 176 -26.03 -1.85 0.02
N HIS A 177 -25.53 -2.87 -0.70
CA HIS A 177 -24.18 -3.40 -0.50
C HIS A 177 -23.13 -2.43 -1.09
N GLN A 178 -22.50 -1.65 -0.22
CA GLN A 178 -21.46 -0.71 -0.59
C GLN A 178 -20.06 -1.28 -0.34
N ASP A 179 -19.91 -2.16 0.65
CA ASP A 179 -18.63 -2.70 1.07
C ASP A 179 -18.63 -4.23 1.18
N PHE A 180 -17.53 -4.88 0.76
CA PHE A 180 -17.43 -6.34 0.81
C PHE A 180 -17.40 -6.88 2.24
N GLY A 181 -16.60 -6.29 3.12
CA GLY A 181 -16.45 -6.75 4.51
C GLY A 181 -17.70 -6.52 5.34
N ARG A 182 -18.28 -5.32 5.26
CA ARG A 182 -19.38 -4.92 6.12
C ARG A 182 -20.74 -5.48 5.71
N GLN A 183 -20.95 -5.74 4.42
CA GLN A 183 -22.30 -6.07 3.92
C GLN A 183 -22.33 -7.33 3.07
N VAL A 184 -21.43 -7.45 2.08
CA VAL A 184 -21.48 -8.58 1.14
C VAL A 184 -21.16 -9.91 1.82
N PHE A 185 -20.06 -9.99 2.58
CA PHE A 185 -19.68 -11.27 3.23
C PHE A 185 -20.60 -11.69 4.36
N PRO A 186 -21.07 -10.80 5.27
CA PRO A 186 -22.07 -11.18 6.26
C PRO A 186 -23.34 -11.79 5.68
N GLU A 187 -23.78 -11.36 4.49
CA GLU A 187 -24.89 -12.00 3.78
C GLU A 187 -24.46 -13.30 3.07
N ALA A 188 -23.31 -13.26 2.35
CA ALA A 188 -22.84 -14.38 1.56
C ALA A 188 -22.58 -15.64 2.39
N ILE A 189 -22.07 -15.53 3.62
CA ILE A 189 -21.80 -16.70 4.50
C ILE A 189 -23.05 -17.50 4.84
N ASN A 190 -24.25 -16.88 4.80
CA ASN A 190 -25.51 -17.54 5.09
C ASN A 190 -26.10 -18.27 3.88
N SER A 191 -25.83 -17.81 2.67
CA SER A 191 -26.46 -18.30 1.44
C SER A 191 -25.52 -19.07 0.52
N HIS A 192 -24.19 -18.83 0.64
CA HIS A 192 -23.17 -19.37 -0.25
C HIS A 192 -22.08 -20.11 0.54
N LYS A 193 -21.28 -20.91 -0.18
CA LYS A 193 -20.10 -21.55 0.36
C LYS A 193 -18.90 -20.57 0.31
N VAL A 194 -18.67 -19.85 1.40
CA VAL A 194 -17.52 -18.97 1.56
C VAL A 194 -16.39 -19.74 2.26
N GLN A 195 -15.22 -19.83 1.63
CA GLN A 195 -14.06 -20.57 2.13
C GLN A 195 -12.92 -19.61 2.43
N VAL A 196 -12.08 -19.92 3.41
CA VAL A 196 -10.83 -19.19 3.63
C VAL A 196 -9.69 -19.85 2.88
N HIS A 197 -8.84 -19.03 2.27
CA HIS A 197 -7.48 -19.41 1.87
C HIS A 197 -6.52 -18.87 2.92
N LEU A 198 -5.90 -19.77 3.69
CA LEU A 198 -4.98 -19.39 4.77
C LEU A 198 -3.63 -18.99 4.18
N PHE A 199 -3.14 -17.82 4.54
CA PHE A 199 -1.87 -17.25 4.12
C PHE A 199 -0.98 -16.96 5.33
N ASP A 200 0.33 -17.19 5.20
CA ASP A 200 1.34 -16.93 6.25
C ASP A 200 2.59 -16.24 5.66
N GLY A 201 2.40 -15.41 4.67
CA GLY A 201 3.46 -14.59 4.10
C GLY A 201 3.40 -13.16 4.63
N TYR A 202 4.24 -12.30 4.07
CA TYR A 202 4.20 -10.89 4.39
C TYR A 202 2.93 -10.23 3.84
N TRP A 203 2.21 -9.58 4.71
CA TRP A 203 1.06 -8.74 4.40
C TRP A 203 0.99 -7.57 5.39
N GLU A 204 0.67 -6.39 4.88
CA GLU A 204 0.57 -5.15 5.65
C GLU A 204 -0.52 -4.26 5.04
N ASP A 205 -1.42 -3.75 5.86
CA ASP A 205 -2.34 -2.69 5.49
C ASP A 205 -1.59 -1.34 5.61
N ILE A 206 -1.38 -0.65 4.48
CA ILE A 206 -0.66 0.62 4.43
C ILE A 206 -1.59 1.83 4.26
N GLY A 207 -2.82 1.72 4.75
CA GLY A 207 -3.85 2.75 4.67
C GLY A 207 -3.60 4.00 5.54
N THR A 208 -2.54 4.02 6.36
CA THR A 208 -2.16 5.18 7.18
C THR A 208 -0.76 5.68 6.83
N ILE A 209 -0.47 6.95 7.15
CA ILE A 209 0.88 7.53 6.98
C ILE A 209 1.91 6.74 7.79
N LYS A 210 1.57 6.38 9.02
CA LYS A 210 2.46 5.60 9.88
C LYS A 210 2.75 4.22 9.29
N ALA A 211 1.75 3.49 8.83
CA ALA A 211 1.93 2.17 8.24
C ALA A 211 2.77 2.24 6.95
N PHE A 212 2.51 3.23 6.09
CA PHE A 212 3.34 3.50 4.91
C PHE A 212 4.80 3.77 5.27
N TYR A 213 5.03 4.60 6.28
CA TYR A 213 6.37 4.95 6.78
C TYR A 213 7.09 3.71 7.32
N ASP A 214 6.46 2.98 8.22
CA ASP A 214 7.04 1.80 8.87
C ASP A 214 7.34 0.70 7.83
N ALA A 215 6.43 0.43 6.89
CA ALA A 215 6.64 -0.57 5.84
C ALA A 215 7.85 -0.23 4.94
N ASN A 216 8.04 1.03 4.58
CA ASN A 216 9.21 1.47 3.81
C ASN A 216 10.52 1.29 4.58
N LEU A 217 10.57 1.68 5.84
CA LEU A 217 11.78 1.54 6.66
C LEU A 217 12.11 0.07 6.96
N ASN A 218 11.10 -0.76 7.16
CA ASN A 218 11.29 -2.21 7.34
C ASN A 218 11.97 -2.85 6.12
N LEU A 219 11.68 -2.38 4.90
CA LEU A 219 12.38 -2.84 3.69
C LEU A 219 13.84 -2.40 3.61
N ALA A 220 14.20 -1.27 4.23
CA ALA A 220 15.57 -0.77 4.30
C ALA A 220 16.38 -1.43 5.43
N GLY A 221 15.73 -2.11 6.36
CA GLY A 221 16.31 -2.73 7.52
C GLY A 221 17.27 -3.89 7.20
N LYS A 222 17.98 -4.34 8.23
CA LYS A 222 18.95 -5.47 8.13
C LYS A 222 18.27 -6.80 7.74
N THR A 223 17.04 -6.99 8.17
CA THR A 223 16.20 -8.17 7.88
C THR A 223 14.90 -7.73 7.28
N PRO A 224 14.87 -7.43 5.96
CA PRO A 224 13.64 -7.00 5.31
C PRO A 224 12.60 -8.14 5.34
N PRO A 225 11.31 -7.83 5.38
CA PRO A 225 10.24 -8.82 5.49
C PRO A 225 10.14 -9.75 4.27
N PHE A 226 10.69 -9.33 3.14
CA PHE A 226 10.84 -10.16 1.94
C PHE A 226 12.01 -9.67 1.06
N ASP A 227 12.54 -10.55 0.20
CA ASP A 227 13.60 -10.18 -0.73
C ASP A 227 13.00 -9.48 -1.97
N ILE A 228 13.31 -8.18 -2.13
CA ILE A 228 12.91 -7.39 -3.29
C ILE A 228 13.62 -7.81 -4.59
N ARG A 229 14.71 -8.62 -4.50
CA ARG A 229 15.53 -9.09 -5.62
C ARG A 229 15.08 -10.45 -6.17
N ASN A 230 13.93 -10.98 -5.71
CA ASN A 230 13.45 -12.29 -6.14
C ASN A 230 13.20 -12.32 -7.66
N ARG A 231 13.94 -13.19 -8.38
CA ARG A 231 13.86 -13.32 -9.83
C ARG A 231 12.66 -14.12 -10.31
N GLU A 232 12.17 -15.04 -9.49
CA GLU A 232 11.01 -15.88 -9.84
C GLU A 232 9.70 -15.11 -9.76
N SER A 233 9.68 -14.07 -8.94
CA SER A 233 8.52 -13.20 -8.74
C SER A 233 8.97 -11.74 -8.66
N PRO A 234 9.41 -11.14 -9.78
CA PRO A 234 9.98 -9.78 -9.79
C PRO A 234 8.91 -8.74 -9.50
N ILE A 235 9.32 -7.67 -8.82
CA ILE A 235 8.50 -6.48 -8.65
C ILE A 235 8.66 -5.61 -9.89
N PHE A 236 7.61 -5.50 -10.69
CA PHE A 236 7.65 -4.68 -11.91
C PHE A 236 7.68 -3.20 -11.57
N SER A 237 8.59 -2.49 -12.20
CA SER A 237 8.66 -1.04 -12.14
C SER A 237 8.93 -0.46 -13.54
N ARG A 238 8.57 0.80 -13.73
CA ARG A 238 8.84 1.51 -14.99
C ARG A 238 10.35 1.56 -15.26
N PRO A 239 10.83 1.14 -16.44
CA PRO A 239 12.22 1.36 -16.84
C PRO A 239 12.46 2.86 -17.04
N ARG A 240 13.48 3.41 -16.38
CA ARG A 240 13.77 4.85 -16.39
C ARG A 240 15.09 5.21 -17.03
N PHE A 241 15.94 4.21 -17.31
CA PHE A 241 17.27 4.39 -17.95
C PHE A 241 18.11 5.47 -17.24
N LEU A 242 18.08 5.48 -15.91
CA LEU A 242 18.85 6.42 -15.11
C LEU A 242 20.31 5.99 -14.98
N PRO A 243 21.25 6.95 -14.84
CA PRO A 243 22.62 6.62 -14.50
C PRO A 243 22.71 6.06 -13.07
N PRO A 244 23.81 5.36 -12.75
CA PRO A 244 24.11 5.01 -11.37
C PRO A 244 24.13 6.24 -10.46
N THR A 245 23.86 6.03 -9.18
CA THR A 245 23.98 7.07 -8.16
C THR A 245 25.45 7.49 -8.01
N ILE A 246 25.68 8.80 -7.98
CA ILE A 246 26.99 9.42 -7.72
C ILE A 246 27.04 9.78 -6.23
N MET A 247 28.08 9.36 -5.57
CA MET A 247 28.27 9.59 -4.15
C MET A 247 29.66 10.20 -3.91
N GLY A 248 29.71 11.27 -3.12
CA GLY A 248 30.96 11.83 -2.59
C GLY A 248 31.55 10.91 -1.53
N ASP A 249 31.50 11.32 -0.27
CA ASP A 249 31.90 10.49 0.86
C ASP A 249 30.85 10.56 1.97
N GLY A 250 30.87 9.58 2.87
CA GLY A 250 29.92 9.56 3.98
C GLY A 250 29.65 8.18 4.56
N ARG A 251 28.67 8.11 5.44
CA ARG A 251 28.25 6.89 6.11
C ARG A 251 26.82 6.52 5.74
N ILE A 252 26.65 5.30 5.19
CA ILE A 252 25.35 4.74 4.85
C ILE A 252 25.13 3.46 5.63
N VAL A 253 24.01 3.37 6.35
CA VAL A 253 23.68 2.21 7.18
C VAL A 253 22.20 1.86 7.04
N ASN A 254 21.87 0.58 6.81
CA ASN A 254 20.50 0.08 6.73
C ASN A 254 19.59 0.96 5.85
N SER A 255 20.03 1.27 4.64
CA SER A 255 19.31 2.22 3.78
C SER A 255 19.21 1.72 2.35
N LEU A 256 18.13 2.10 1.67
CA LEU A 256 17.93 1.87 0.24
C LEU A 256 18.18 3.17 -0.51
N ILE A 257 19.00 3.12 -1.57
CA ILE A 257 19.29 4.27 -2.44
C ILE A 257 18.98 3.88 -3.87
N ALA A 258 18.10 4.64 -4.50
CA ALA A 258 17.68 4.41 -5.88
C ALA A 258 18.65 5.04 -6.90
N ASP A 259 18.43 4.72 -8.19
CA ASP A 259 19.26 5.22 -9.28
C ASP A 259 19.10 6.73 -9.54
N GLY A 260 20.15 7.31 -10.13
CA GLY A 260 20.17 8.69 -10.58
C GLY A 260 20.30 9.73 -9.46
N CYS A 261 20.64 9.30 -8.25
CA CYS A 261 20.87 10.21 -7.14
C CYS A 261 22.26 10.89 -7.23
N ARG A 262 22.38 12.06 -6.61
CA ARG A 262 23.63 12.75 -6.38
C ARG A 262 23.77 13.09 -4.92
N ILE A 263 24.74 12.48 -4.25
CA ILE A 263 24.99 12.60 -2.81
C ILE A 263 26.33 13.32 -2.63
N GLY A 264 26.34 14.38 -1.86
CA GLY A 264 27.50 15.23 -1.58
C GLY A 264 28.54 14.59 -0.67
N HIS A 265 29.36 15.43 -0.06
CA HIS A 265 30.43 15.02 0.86
C HIS A 265 29.97 15.06 2.32
N ASN A 266 30.62 14.20 3.17
CA ASN A 266 30.34 14.11 4.59
C ASN A 266 28.85 13.90 4.92
N VAL A 267 28.18 13.03 4.13
CA VAL A 267 26.73 12.74 4.28
C VAL A 267 26.54 11.52 5.17
N THR A 268 25.59 11.59 6.07
CA THR A 268 25.14 10.43 6.88
C THR A 268 23.71 10.06 6.51
N ILE A 269 23.49 8.80 6.09
CA ILE A 269 22.18 8.25 5.80
C ILE A 269 22.00 6.98 6.63
N GLU A 270 21.05 6.96 7.55
CA GLU A 270 20.79 5.83 8.45
C GLU A 270 19.31 5.47 8.42
N ASN A 271 19.01 4.16 8.32
CA ASN A 271 17.63 3.63 8.36
C ASN A 271 16.67 4.42 7.48
N SER A 272 17.04 4.63 6.21
CA SER A 272 16.31 5.57 5.33
C SER A 272 16.15 5.03 3.92
N VAL A 273 15.13 5.52 3.23
CA VAL A 273 14.86 5.22 1.83
C VAL A 273 15.07 6.48 1.00
N ILE A 274 16.00 6.42 0.05
CA ILE A 274 16.33 7.53 -0.86
C ILE A 274 15.85 7.20 -2.27
N GLY A 275 14.82 7.88 -2.70
CA GLY A 275 14.16 7.68 -3.99
C GLY A 275 14.95 8.24 -5.18
N LEU A 276 14.43 7.94 -6.37
CA LEU A 276 15.08 8.25 -7.65
C LEU A 276 15.41 9.75 -7.82
N ARG A 277 16.57 10.05 -8.38
CA ARG A 277 17.03 11.42 -8.74
C ARG A 277 17.15 12.37 -7.56
N THR A 278 17.23 11.84 -6.33
CA THR A 278 17.41 12.69 -5.15
C THR A 278 18.77 13.38 -5.22
N VAL A 279 18.78 14.69 -4.96
CA VAL A 279 20.00 15.47 -4.78
C VAL A 279 20.14 15.77 -3.30
N ILE A 280 21.29 15.39 -2.71
CA ILE A 280 21.65 15.64 -1.31
C ILE A 280 22.94 16.45 -1.31
N GLY A 281 22.94 17.58 -0.63
CA GLY A 281 24.10 18.47 -0.48
C GLY A 281 25.18 17.92 0.45
N ASP A 282 26.17 18.75 0.76
CA ASP A 282 27.27 18.40 1.67
C ASP A 282 26.86 18.52 3.14
N ASN A 283 27.48 17.73 4.02
CA ASN A 283 27.26 17.73 5.47
C ASN A 283 25.79 17.46 5.88
N VAL A 284 25.04 16.71 5.09
CA VAL A 284 23.63 16.40 5.36
C VAL A 284 23.53 15.14 6.20
N VAL A 285 22.59 15.16 7.15
CA VAL A 285 22.23 13.99 7.97
C VAL A 285 20.77 13.63 7.71
N ILE A 286 20.54 12.39 7.26
CA ILE A 286 19.19 11.83 7.06
C ILE A 286 19.08 10.56 7.91
N LYS A 287 18.10 10.53 8.83
CA LYS A 287 17.86 9.37 9.71
C LYS A 287 16.37 9.03 9.74
N ASP A 288 16.07 7.73 9.81
CA ASP A 288 14.71 7.26 9.96
C ASP A 288 13.74 8.00 9.01
N SER A 289 14.09 8.12 7.73
CA SER A 289 13.37 9.01 6.83
C SER A 289 13.19 8.43 5.44
N ILE A 290 12.13 8.87 4.77
CA ILE A 290 11.81 8.51 3.40
C ILE A 290 11.92 9.77 2.54
N VAL A 291 12.83 9.76 1.58
CA VAL A 291 12.94 10.79 0.54
C VAL A 291 12.45 10.20 -0.76
N MET A 292 11.26 10.57 -1.23
CA MET A 292 10.62 9.95 -2.41
C MET A 292 11.28 10.34 -3.74
N GLY A 293 12.21 11.30 -3.71
CA GLY A 293 13.01 11.71 -4.86
C GLY A 293 12.33 12.72 -5.77
N ALA A 294 12.70 12.68 -7.05
CA ALA A 294 12.21 13.65 -8.03
C ALA A 294 11.64 12.99 -9.29
N ASP A 295 10.64 13.62 -9.89
CA ASP A 295 10.04 13.19 -11.15
C ASP A 295 10.94 13.53 -12.36
N TYR A 296 11.87 14.48 -12.20
CA TYR A 296 12.79 14.97 -13.22
C TYR A 296 14.16 15.32 -12.63
N ILE A 297 15.15 15.44 -13.48
CA ILE A 297 16.46 16.04 -13.11
C ILE A 297 16.34 17.53 -13.35
N GLU A 298 16.52 18.33 -12.30
CA GLU A 298 16.43 19.78 -12.38
C GLU A 298 17.67 20.38 -13.03
N ASP A 299 17.44 21.26 -14.01
CA ASP A 299 18.49 22.08 -14.62
C ASP A 299 18.71 23.34 -13.74
N LYS A 300 19.77 23.33 -12.96
CA LYS A 300 20.09 24.43 -12.05
C LYS A 300 20.27 25.79 -12.75
N SER A 301 20.58 25.80 -14.06
CA SER A 301 20.72 27.04 -14.83
C SER A 301 19.39 27.76 -15.08
N ARG A 302 18.27 27.05 -14.87
CA ARG A 302 16.91 27.55 -15.06
C ARG A 302 16.22 27.96 -13.76
N LEU A 303 16.91 27.84 -12.62
CA LEU A 303 16.37 28.29 -11.35
C LEU A 303 16.20 29.80 -11.35
N LEU A 304 15.07 30.25 -10.81
CA LEU A 304 14.86 31.68 -10.56
C LEU A 304 15.76 32.15 -9.40
N PRO A 305 16.17 33.44 -9.40
CA PRO A 305 16.92 34.00 -8.28
C PRO A 305 16.17 33.80 -6.96
N GLY A 306 16.83 33.18 -5.98
CA GLY A 306 16.26 32.87 -4.66
C GLY A 306 15.40 31.62 -4.57
N GLN A 307 15.23 30.88 -5.65
CA GLN A 307 14.50 29.62 -5.64
C GLN A 307 15.36 28.49 -5.06
N THR A 308 14.84 27.76 -4.09
CA THR A 308 15.48 26.58 -3.51
C THR A 308 15.53 25.46 -4.54
N PRO A 309 16.69 24.82 -4.80
CA PRO A 309 16.76 23.66 -5.69
C PRO A 309 16.00 22.45 -5.18
N VAL A 310 15.54 21.58 -6.10
CA VAL A 310 14.95 20.27 -5.72
C VAL A 310 16.01 19.41 -5.04
N GLY A 311 15.64 18.82 -3.89
CA GLY A 311 16.51 17.98 -3.08
C GLY A 311 16.70 18.51 -1.67
N VAL A 312 17.80 18.13 -1.03
CA VAL A 312 18.15 18.53 0.34
C VAL A 312 19.44 19.35 0.31
N GLY A 313 19.37 20.59 0.72
CA GLY A 313 20.48 21.53 0.72
C GLY A 313 21.54 21.24 1.79
N ASP A 314 22.73 21.84 1.62
CA ASP A 314 23.90 21.63 2.49
C ASP A 314 23.61 21.88 3.96
N ASN A 315 24.29 21.16 4.85
CA ASN A 315 24.23 21.32 6.32
C ASN A 315 22.83 21.08 6.93
N SER A 316 21.94 20.36 6.24
CA SER A 316 20.59 20.07 6.71
C SER A 316 20.52 18.76 7.50
N VAL A 317 19.56 18.69 8.41
CA VAL A 317 19.29 17.50 9.23
C VAL A 317 17.81 17.12 9.07
N VAL A 318 17.58 15.88 8.63
CA VAL A 318 16.24 15.32 8.43
C VAL A 318 16.12 14.05 9.26
N SER A 319 15.17 14.01 10.16
CA SER A 319 14.94 12.84 11.00
C SER A 319 13.45 12.59 11.18
N ARG A 320 13.06 11.31 11.11
CA ARG A 320 11.67 10.86 11.24
C ARG A 320 10.72 11.64 10.32
N ALA A 321 11.05 11.64 9.03
CA ALA A 321 10.34 12.46 8.06
C ALA A 321 10.04 11.71 6.75
N ILE A 322 9.01 12.19 6.05
CA ILE A 322 8.71 11.85 4.66
C ILE A 322 8.87 13.12 3.83
N LEU A 323 9.83 13.13 2.91
CA LEU A 323 9.95 14.16 1.89
C LEU A 323 9.31 13.62 0.61
N ASP A 324 8.14 14.11 0.23
CA ASP A 324 7.45 13.67 -0.98
C ASP A 324 8.19 14.16 -2.23
N LYS A 325 7.70 13.85 -3.40
CA LYS A 325 8.41 14.11 -4.65
C LYS A 325 8.59 15.60 -4.95
N ASN A 326 9.76 15.90 -5.49
CA ASN A 326 10.16 17.24 -5.92
C ASN A 326 10.26 18.25 -4.77
N CYS A 327 10.42 17.81 -3.52
CA CYS A 327 10.61 18.71 -2.40
C CYS A 327 11.87 19.56 -2.56
N ARG A 328 11.79 20.79 -2.08
CA ARG A 328 12.83 21.80 -2.10
C ARG A 328 13.24 22.17 -0.68
N VAL A 329 14.23 21.47 -0.15
CA VAL A 329 14.74 21.69 1.19
C VAL A 329 16.03 22.51 1.11
N GLY A 330 15.99 23.71 1.64
CA GLY A 330 17.09 24.67 1.62
C GLY A 330 18.30 24.24 2.44
N LYS A 331 19.28 25.13 2.56
CA LYS A 331 20.50 24.89 3.34
C LYS A 331 20.26 25.09 4.83
N GLY A 332 20.89 24.25 5.66
CA GLY A 332 20.82 24.36 7.12
C GLY A 332 19.41 24.11 7.70
N VAL A 333 18.56 23.45 6.94
CA VAL A 333 17.18 23.10 7.38
C VAL A 333 17.25 21.97 8.40
N LYS A 334 16.43 22.08 9.48
CA LYS A 334 16.31 21.04 10.50
C LYS A 334 14.86 20.56 10.60
N ILE A 335 14.61 19.33 10.14
CA ILE A 335 13.32 18.65 10.25
C ILE A 335 13.47 17.58 11.33
N LEU A 336 13.09 17.89 12.57
CA LEU A 336 13.34 17.05 13.73
C LEU A 336 12.09 16.74 14.55
N ASN A 337 11.01 17.51 14.36
CA ASN A 337 9.84 17.50 15.26
C ASN A 337 10.26 17.55 16.73
N SER A 338 11.14 18.51 17.07
CA SER A 338 11.78 18.59 18.39
C SER A 338 10.78 18.80 19.55
N LYS A 339 9.57 19.24 19.22
CA LYS A 339 8.48 19.45 20.19
C LYS A 339 7.58 18.22 20.36
N ASN A 340 7.87 17.11 19.67
CA ASN A 340 7.07 15.88 19.67
C ASN A 340 5.58 16.14 19.37
N VAL A 341 5.30 16.96 18.36
CA VAL A 341 3.94 17.25 17.92
C VAL A 341 3.38 16.02 17.20
N GLU A 342 2.18 15.58 17.56
CA GLU A 342 1.52 14.42 16.93
C GLU A 342 0.83 14.80 15.60
N THR A 343 0.18 15.97 15.56
CA THR A 343 -0.53 16.43 14.36
C THR A 343 -0.44 17.95 14.23
N GLN A 344 -0.02 18.44 13.06
CA GLN A 344 0.08 19.86 12.75
C GLN A 344 -0.02 20.12 11.23
N GLY A 345 -0.53 21.30 10.85
CA GLY A 345 -0.62 21.78 9.47
C GLY A 345 -1.71 21.06 8.67
N GLU A 346 -2.50 21.80 7.90
CA GLU A 346 -3.48 21.22 6.96
C GLU A 346 -3.14 21.59 5.52
N ASP A 347 -2.71 22.82 5.26
CA ASP A 347 -2.41 23.36 3.93
C ASP A 347 -0.95 23.84 3.81
N ASP A 348 -0.10 23.60 4.82
CA ASP A 348 1.30 24.01 4.81
C ASP A 348 2.19 23.05 4.01
N ASP A 349 3.33 23.53 3.51
CA ASP A 349 4.36 22.74 2.86
C ASP A 349 4.95 21.65 3.77
N LEU A 350 4.94 21.88 5.09
CA LEU A 350 5.28 20.93 6.13
C LEU A 350 4.04 20.60 6.96
N GLN A 351 3.73 19.32 7.06
CA GLN A 351 2.68 18.77 7.90
C GLN A 351 3.28 17.77 8.89
N ILE A 352 2.58 17.50 9.99
CA ILE A 352 2.93 16.43 10.93
C ILE A 352 1.71 15.53 11.11
N ARG A 353 1.90 14.22 10.98
CA ARG A 353 0.90 13.17 11.22
C ARG A 353 1.56 12.00 11.95
N ASP A 354 0.98 11.55 13.04
CA ASP A 354 1.53 10.46 13.87
C ASP A 354 2.98 10.75 14.32
N GLY A 355 3.29 12.01 14.61
CA GLY A 355 4.63 12.47 14.97
C GLY A 355 5.65 12.42 13.83
N ILE A 356 5.26 12.12 12.60
CA ILE A 356 6.11 12.06 11.40
C ILE A 356 5.99 13.41 10.67
N SER A 357 7.11 14.07 10.42
CA SER A 357 7.17 15.28 9.62
C SER A 357 7.05 14.96 8.13
N ILE A 358 6.14 15.63 7.42
CA ILE A 358 5.86 15.37 6.01
C ILE A 358 6.03 16.69 5.23
N VAL A 359 7.00 16.72 4.33
CA VAL A 359 7.06 17.79 3.32
C VAL A 359 6.27 17.29 2.10
N ILE A 360 5.20 18.01 1.78
CA ILE A 360 4.28 17.60 0.71
C ILE A 360 4.94 17.72 -0.67
N LYS A 361 4.34 17.10 -1.67
CA LYS A 361 4.84 17.14 -3.04
C LYS A 361 5.00 18.58 -3.55
N ASN A 362 6.19 18.90 -4.08
CA ASN A 362 6.66 20.22 -4.50
C ASN A 362 6.78 21.25 -3.36
N GLY A 363 6.64 20.85 -2.09
CA GLY A 363 6.79 21.74 -0.93
C GLY A 363 8.18 22.34 -0.83
N GLU A 364 8.28 23.57 -0.34
CA GLU A 364 9.52 24.32 -0.21
C GLU A 364 9.77 24.72 1.25
N LEU A 365 10.91 24.31 1.79
CA LEU A 365 11.44 24.78 3.06
C LEU A 365 12.68 25.63 2.81
N ARG A 366 12.62 26.91 3.16
CA ARG A 366 13.71 27.88 2.91
C ARG A 366 14.90 27.61 3.80
N ASP A 367 16.06 28.22 3.43
CA ASP A 367 17.31 28.12 4.19
C ASP A 367 17.09 28.43 5.68
N GLY A 368 17.66 27.58 6.55
CA GLY A 368 17.60 27.73 8.00
C GLY A 368 16.24 27.44 8.64
N PHE A 369 15.28 26.88 7.92
CA PHE A 369 14.00 26.47 8.52
C PHE A 369 14.20 25.38 9.60
N GLU A 370 13.51 25.49 10.74
CA GLU A 370 13.56 24.51 11.83
C GLU A 370 12.14 24.16 12.33
N CYS A 371 11.88 22.84 12.57
CA CYS A 371 10.65 22.36 13.19
C CYS A 371 10.92 21.27 14.25
#